data_182ea61cc41ec5c26569025346027c04
#
_entry.id   182ea61cc41ec5c26569025346027c04
#
_cell.length_a   1.000
_cell.length_b   1.000
_cell.length_c   1.000
_cell.angle_alpha   90.00
_cell.angle_beta   90.00
_cell.angle_gamma   90.00
#
_symmetry.space_group_name_H-M   'P 1'
#
loop_
_entity.id
_entity.type
_entity.pdbx_description
1 polymer ?
#
loop_
_entity_poly.entity_id
_entity_poly.type
_entity_poly.pdbx_seq_one_letter_code
_entity_poly.pdbx_strand_id
1 'polypeptide(L)'
;MCASESPAGEIPAETGHVVVIGAGIAGLAAAHRLLERGARVTVLEASDRVGGKLLPGEIAGVRVDLGAESMLARRPEAVGLAREVGLADRLQPPSTASASLWTRGALRPMPKGHVMGVPGTAAVLTGVLSEEGLARIERDAELPRTEVGDDVAVGEYVAARLGREVVDRLVEPLLGGVYAGDAYRISLRSAVPQLFEAARTHTSLTEAVRALQGRTATSPPSGPVFMGIEGGIGTLPPAVAESVRARGGEIVTHAPVTELRRTAPDGWRIVAGDRRLHADAVVVAVPARPAAELLRAEAPAAAAELAAVEYASMALISLAYRRSDAAALPEGSGFLVPPVDGRTIKAATFASRKWGWIADEDPDLVVLRTSVGRYGETEILGRDDAGLVAVSRHDLKEATGLTAEPVATRVTRWRDGLPQYPVGHHARVARVREHVAKLPGLAVCGAAYDGVGIPASIASAYAAVDLLRGDPRGVERLTAHPVPSRHGGAGE
;
A
#
# COMPACT_ATOMS: atom_id res chain seq x y z
N MET A 1 -39.54 -35.68 -5.70
CA MET A 1 -39.32 -34.22 -5.94
C MET A 1 -38.41 -33.76 -4.81
N CYS A 2 -37.11 -33.76 -5.05
CA CYS A 2 -36.14 -33.21 -4.11
C CYS A 2 -36.03 -31.71 -4.42
N ALA A 3 -36.48 -30.89 -3.48
CA ALA A 3 -36.18 -29.48 -3.50
C ALA A 3 -34.69 -29.31 -3.26
N SER A 4 -33.97 -28.77 -4.23
CA SER A 4 -32.57 -28.32 -4.07
C SER A 4 -32.60 -27.08 -3.16
N GLU A 5 -32.18 -27.25 -1.91
CA GLU A 5 -31.85 -26.13 -1.04
C GLU A 5 -30.69 -25.38 -1.67
N SER A 6 -30.94 -24.14 -2.09
CA SER A 6 -29.89 -23.21 -2.48
C SER A 6 -29.03 -22.90 -1.25
N PRO A 7 -27.69 -22.86 -1.35
CA PRO A 7 -26.84 -22.48 -0.23
C PRO A 7 -27.17 -21.03 0.17
N ALA A 8 -27.54 -20.86 1.44
CA ALA A 8 -27.85 -19.57 2.04
C ALA A 8 -26.61 -18.65 1.94
N GLY A 9 -26.72 -17.55 1.19
CA GLY A 9 -25.68 -16.52 1.14
C GLY A 9 -25.30 -15.95 -0.23
N GLU A 10 -25.82 -16.50 -1.32
CA GLU A 10 -25.56 -16.00 -2.67
C GLU A 10 -26.41 -14.76 -2.98
N ILE A 11 -25.78 -13.73 -3.60
CA ILE A 11 -26.53 -12.63 -4.22
C ILE A 11 -27.29 -13.22 -5.40
N PRO A 12 -28.63 -13.02 -5.52
CA PRO A 12 -29.38 -13.47 -6.68
C PRO A 12 -28.74 -12.95 -7.98
N ALA A 13 -28.66 -13.80 -8.99
CA ALA A 13 -27.82 -13.59 -10.18
C ALA A 13 -28.21 -12.36 -11.05
N GLU A 14 -29.35 -11.74 -10.82
CA GLU A 14 -29.88 -10.74 -11.77
C GLU A 14 -30.29 -9.37 -11.17
N THR A 15 -30.44 -9.17 -9.86
CA THR A 15 -30.91 -7.87 -9.31
C THR A 15 -30.54 -7.57 -7.87
N GLY A 16 -29.64 -8.29 -7.23
CA GLY A 16 -29.29 -8.07 -5.82
C GLY A 16 -28.73 -6.66 -5.57
N HIS A 17 -29.23 -5.99 -4.52
CA HIS A 17 -28.72 -4.69 -4.10
C HIS A 17 -27.53 -4.86 -3.15
N VAL A 18 -26.38 -4.33 -3.51
CA VAL A 18 -25.18 -4.34 -2.68
C VAL A 18 -24.83 -2.92 -2.24
N VAL A 19 -24.66 -2.74 -0.94
CA VAL A 19 -24.14 -1.49 -0.39
C VAL A 19 -22.65 -1.64 -0.12
N VAL A 20 -21.84 -0.73 -0.65
CA VAL A 20 -20.41 -0.62 -0.39
C VAL A 20 -20.18 0.53 0.57
N ILE A 21 -19.57 0.26 1.73
CA ILE A 21 -19.27 1.26 2.75
C ILE A 21 -17.81 1.68 2.62
N GLY A 22 -17.60 2.95 2.20
CA GLY A 22 -16.30 3.55 1.92
C GLY A 22 -15.99 3.65 0.42
N ALA A 23 -15.71 4.86 -0.06
CA ALA A 23 -15.34 5.16 -1.44
C ALA A 23 -13.82 5.38 -1.62
N GLY A 24 -12.98 4.72 -0.81
CA GLY A 24 -11.57 4.55 -1.11
C GLY A 24 -11.39 3.63 -2.33
N ILE A 25 -10.14 3.48 -2.82
CA ILE A 25 -9.88 2.70 -4.03
C ILE A 25 -10.39 1.24 -3.93
N ALA A 26 -10.35 0.62 -2.75
CA ALA A 26 -10.91 -0.73 -2.55
C ALA A 26 -12.43 -0.76 -2.72
N GLY A 27 -13.16 0.18 -2.09
CA GLY A 27 -14.61 0.25 -2.22
C GLY A 27 -15.07 0.59 -3.64
N LEU A 28 -14.39 1.52 -4.30
CA LEU A 28 -14.67 1.85 -5.70
C LEU A 28 -14.40 0.66 -6.64
N ALA A 29 -13.30 -0.09 -6.43
CA ALA A 29 -13.00 -1.29 -7.20
C ALA A 29 -14.03 -2.40 -6.97
N ALA A 30 -14.50 -2.57 -5.72
CA ALA A 30 -15.57 -3.50 -5.40
C ALA A 30 -16.89 -3.11 -6.10
N ALA A 31 -17.26 -1.83 -6.05
CA ALA A 31 -18.45 -1.31 -6.70
C ALA A 31 -18.41 -1.51 -8.23
N HIS A 32 -17.28 -1.16 -8.86
CA HIS A 32 -17.05 -1.38 -10.29
C HIS A 32 -17.21 -2.86 -10.66
N ARG A 33 -16.58 -3.76 -9.92
CA ARG A 33 -16.64 -5.21 -10.15
C ARG A 33 -18.04 -5.80 -9.93
N LEU A 34 -18.79 -5.29 -8.94
CA LEU A 34 -20.18 -5.70 -8.68
C LEU A 34 -21.11 -5.30 -9.83
N LEU A 35 -20.98 -4.08 -10.36
CA LEU A 35 -21.75 -3.59 -11.51
C LEU A 35 -21.45 -4.38 -12.78
N GLU A 36 -20.18 -4.77 -13.02
CA GLU A 36 -19.83 -5.66 -14.13
C GLU A 36 -20.55 -7.01 -14.05
N ARG A 37 -20.87 -7.45 -12.84
CA ARG A 37 -21.58 -8.71 -12.58
C ARG A 37 -23.12 -8.53 -12.48
N GLY A 38 -23.64 -7.36 -12.80
CA GLY A 38 -25.08 -7.09 -12.88
C GLY A 38 -25.75 -6.76 -11.54
N ALA A 39 -24.99 -6.53 -10.44
CA ALA A 39 -25.57 -6.09 -9.18
C ALA A 39 -26.02 -4.62 -9.24
N ARG A 40 -27.06 -4.27 -8.51
CA ARG A 40 -27.37 -2.86 -8.19
C ARG A 40 -26.48 -2.41 -7.05
N VAL A 41 -25.78 -1.27 -7.18
CA VAL A 41 -24.76 -0.85 -6.21
C VAL A 41 -25.01 0.56 -5.70
N THR A 42 -24.94 0.73 -4.38
CA THR A 42 -24.87 2.05 -3.71
C THR A 42 -23.57 2.11 -2.89
N VAL A 43 -22.74 3.11 -3.14
CA VAL A 43 -21.52 3.39 -2.38
C VAL A 43 -21.79 4.52 -1.41
N LEU A 44 -21.46 4.33 -0.13
CA LEU A 44 -21.59 5.32 0.94
C LEU A 44 -20.21 5.77 1.40
N GLU A 45 -19.92 7.06 1.27
CA GLU A 45 -18.66 7.68 1.69
C GLU A 45 -18.89 8.72 2.78
N ALA A 46 -18.14 8.64 3.86
CA ALA A 46 -18.32 9.55 5.00
C ALA A 46 -17.83 10.98 4.71
N SER A 47 -16.76 11.11 3.91
CA SER A 47 -16.17 12.40 3.55
C SER A 47 -16.91 13.08 2.38
N ASP A 48 -16.43 14.26 2.02
CA ASP A 48 -16.92 15.07 0.90
C ASP A 48 -16.43 14.57 -0.47
N ARG A 49 -15.49 13.61 -0.52
CA ARG A 49 -14.84 13.14 -1.74
C ARG A 49 -14.61 11.63 -1.77
N VAL A 50 -14.49 11.09 -2.97
CA VAL A 50 -14.01 9.72 -3.20
C VAL A 50 -12.48 9.65 -3.17
N GLY A 51 -11.92 8.44 -3.10
CA GLY A 51 -10.51 8.16 -3.28
C GLY A 51 -9.72 7.86 -2.01
N GLY A 52 -10.23 8.25 -0.84
CA GLY A 52 -9.56 7.97 0.43
C GLY A 52 -8.12 8.51 0.46
N LYS A 53 -7.12 7.63 0.50
CA LYS A 53 -5.69 7.98 0.56
C LYS A 53 -5.05 8.33 -0.80
N LEU A 54 -5.78 8.18 -1.89
CA LEU A 54 -5.39 8.70 -3.20
C LEU A 54 -5.97 10.11 -3.34
N LEU A 55 -5.16 11.09 -2.99
CA LEU A 55 -5.55 12.49 -2.87
C LEU A 55 -4.80 13.32 -3.90
N PRO A 56 -5.47 13.81 -4.94
CA PRO A 56 -4.90 14.78 -5.84
C PRO A 56 -4.79 16.14 -5.15
N GLY A 57 -3.84 16.95 -5.58
CA GLY A 57 -3.68 18.31 -5.11
C GLY A 57 -2.84 19.15 -6.05
N GLU A 58 -2.46 20.31 -5.58
CA GLU A 58 -1.71 21.31 -6.35
C GLU A 58 -0.72 22.04 -5.43
N ILE A 59 0.42 22.43 -5.98
CA ILE A 59 1.39 23.33 -5.35
C ILE A 59 1.93 24.33 -6.39
N ALA A 60 1.77 25.61 -6.15
CA ALA A 60 2.17 26.67 -7.07
C ALA A 60 1.65 26.50 -8.52
N GLY A 61 0.40 26.02 -8.68
CA GLY A 61 -0.21 25.75 -9.98
C GLY A 61 0.14 24.38 -10.59
N VAL A 62 1.08 23.64 -10.02
CA VAL A 62 1.49 22.30 -10.49
C VAL A 62 0.67 21.22 -9.78
N ARG A 63 0.04 20.33 -10.53
CA ARG A 63 -0.67 19.17 -9.98
C ARG A 63 0.30 18.21 -9.31
N VAL A 64 -0.10 17.62 -8.19
CA VAL A 64 0.70 16.66 -7.43
C VAL A 64 -0.20 15.65 -6.70
N ASP A 65 0.36 14.50 -6.37
CA ASP A 65 -0.27 13.59 -5.41
C ASP A 65 0.09 13.98 -3.98
N LEU A 66 -0.92 14.19 -3.15
CA LEU A 66 -0.76 14.47 -1.72
C LEU A 66 -0.83 13.19 -0.85
N GLY A 67 -0.94 12.05 -1.48
CA GLY A 67 -0.94 10.71 -0.88
C GLY A 67 0.04 9.78 -1.59
N ALA A 68 -0.42 8.59 -1.96
CA ALA A 68 0.35 7.69 -2.81
C ALA A 68 0.53 8.31 -4.20
N GLU A 69 1.73 8.16 -4.79
CA GLU A 69 2.11 8.75 -6.09
C GLU A 69 2.44 7.71 -7.16
N SER A 70 2.48 6.44 -6.78
CA SER A 70 2.80 5.34 -7.68
C SER A 70 2.13 4.04 -7.26
N MET A 71 1.93 3.13 -8.20
CA MET A 71 1.47 1.78 -7.97
C MET A 71 2.49 0.76 -8.46
N LEU A 72 2.50 -0.41 -7.84
CA LEU A 72 3.37 -1.52 -8.25
C LEU A 72 2.84 -2.11 -9.57
N ALA A 73 3.56 -1.90 -10.69
CA ALA A 73 3.12 -2.31 -12.01
C ALA A 73 3.20 -3.83 -12.25
N ARG A 74 4.04 -4.53 -11.46
CA ARG A 74 4.17 -5.99 -11.53
C ARG A 74 2.94 -6.75 -11.02
N ARG A 75 2.03 -6.06 -10.37
CA ARG A 75 0.71 -6.56 -9.97
C ARG A 75 -0.34 -5.97 -10.92
N PRO A 76 -1.12 -6.81 -11.62
CA PRO A 76 -1.98 -6.36 -12.72
C PRO A 76 -3.20 -5.57 -12.27
N GLU A 77 -3.64 -5.69 -11.02
CA GLU A 77 -4.96 -5.25 -10.57
C GLU A 77 -5.16 -3.73 -10.73
N ALA A 78 -4.16 -2.92 -10.36
CA ALA A 78 -4.30 -1.46 -10.43
C ALA A 78 -4.13 -0.92 -11.86
N VAL A 79 -3.19 -1.48 -12.60
CA VAL A 79 -2.98 -1.14 -14.02
C VAL A 79 -4.16 -1.62 -14.86
N GLY A 80 -4.72 -2.80 -14.55
CA GLY A 80 -5.93 -3.33 -15.17
C GLY A 80 -7.11 -2.40 -14.96
N LEU A 81 -7.43 -2.06 -13.71
CA LEU A 81 -8.52 -1.14 -13.38
C LEU A 81 -8.35 0.24 -14.04
N ALA A 82 -7.12 0.79 -14.07
CA ALA A 82 -6.84 2.05 -14.75
C ALA A 82 -7.17 1.98 -16.24
N ARG A 83 -6.86 0.87 -16.92
CA ARG A 83 -7.21 0.64 -18.33
C ARG A 83 -8.72 0.51 -18.53
N GLU A 84 -9.39 -0.25 -17.67
CA GLU A 84 -10.84 -0.47 -17.74
C GLU A 84 -11.64 0.83 -17.60
N VAL A 85 -11.12 1.83 -16.86
CA VAL A 85 -11.76 3.13 -16.66
C VAL A 85 -11.22 4.24 -17.58
N GLY A 86 -10.53 3.87 -18.69
CA GLY A 86 -10.14 4.80 -19.75
C GLY A 86 -8.86 5.60 -19.47
N LEU A 87 -8.00 5.15 -18.55
CA LEU A 87 -6.72 5.80 -18.25
C LEU A 87 -5.50 5.11 -18.89
N ALA A 88 -5.72 4.20 -19.87
CA ALA A 88 -4.66 3.41 -20.50
C ALA A 88 -3.51 4.28 -21.06
N ASP A 89 -3.86 5.32 -21.81
CA ASP A 89 -2.89 6.21 -22.50
C ASP A 89 -2.19 7.19 -21.52
N ARG A 90 -2.69 7.30 -20.29
CA ARG A 90 -2.11 8.14 -19.23
C ARG A 90 -1.19 7.37 -18.30
N LEU A 91 -1.09 6.04 -18.45
CA LEU A 91 -0.18 5.22 -17.67
C LEU A 91 1.26 5.49 -18.07
N GLN A 92 2.10 5.90 -17.12
CA GLN A 92 3.49 6.24 -17.34
C GLN A 92 4.41 5.59 -16.31
N PRO A 93 5.53 4.95 -16.75
CA PRO A 93 6.58 4.59 -15.82
C PRO A 93 7.27 5.86 -15.30
N PRO A 94 7.95 5.78 -14.14
CA PRO A 94 8.77 6.91 -13.70
C PRO A 94 9.90 7.18 -14.71
N SER A 95 10.18 8.46 -14.97
CA SER A 95 11.26 8.90 -15.87
C SER A 95 12.63 8.46 -15.36
N THR A 96 12.76 8.33 -14.02
CA THR A 96 13.90 7.68 -13.38
C THR A 96 13.44 6.89 -12.16
N ALA A 97 13.97 5.69 -12.01
CA ALA A 97 13.78 4.82 -10.85
C ALA A 97 15.03 4.74 -9.97
N SER A 98 16.09 5.49 -10.29
CA SER A 98 17.31 5.55 -9.50
C SER A 98 17.03 6.25 -8.17
N ALA A 99 17.21 5.56 -7.07
CA ALA A 99 17.10 6.13 -5.73
C ALA A 99 18.44 6.05 -5.00
N SER A 100 18.58 6.82 -3.93
CA SER A 100 19.75 6.81 -3.06
C SER A 100 19.37 6.48 -1.63
N LEU A 101 20.37 6.17 -0.82
CA LEU A 101 20.31 6.15 0.64
C LEU A 101 21.10 7.34 1.17
N TRP A 102 20.51 8.16 2.03
CA TRP A 102 21.26 9.15 2.78
C TRP A 102 21.69 8.55 4.09
N THR A 103 22.89 8.01 4.10
CA THR A 103 23.44 7.27 5.25
C THR A 103 24.92 7.56 5.44
N ARG A 104 25.41 7.54 6.68
CA ARG A 104 26.81 7.83 7.03
C ARG A 104 27.27 9.19 6.51
N GLY A 105 26.38 10.19 6.58
CA GLY A 105 26.65 11.58 6.17
C GLY A 105 26.76 11.82 4.67
N ALA A 106 26.43 10.84 3.81
CA ALA A 106 26.49 10.99 2.36
C ALA A 106 25.32 10.33 1.63
N LEU A 107 24.95 10.85 0.47
CA LEU A 107 24.06 10.18 -0.47
C LEU A 107 24.82 9.08 -1.18
N ARG A 108 24.30 7.86 -1.08
CA ARG A 108 24.86 6.65 -1.69
C ARG A 108 23.84 6.02 -2.63
N PRO A 109 24.24 5.55 -3.82
CA PRO A 109 23.31 4.84 -4.70
C PRO A 109 22.61 3.70 -3.95
N MET A 110 21.32 3.51 -4.21
CA MET A 110 20.59 2.36 -3.69
C MET A 110 21.27 1.07 -4.15
N PRO A 111 21.70 0.18 -3.25
CA PRO A 111 22.27 -1.10 -3.63
C PRO A 111 21.33 -1.88 -4.55
N LYS A 112 21.89 -2.66 -5.45
CA LYS A 112 21.14 -3.62 -6.28
C LYS A 112 21.33 -5.03 -5.75
N GLY A 113 20.52 -5.99 -6.21
CA GLY A 113 20.71 -7.39 -5.80
C GLY A 113 20.23 -7.69 -4.38
N HIS A 114 19.12 -7.10 -3.99
CA HIS A 114 18.43 -7.38 -2.71
C HIS A 114 16.94 -7.63 -2.92
N VAL A 115 16.29 -8.26 -1.95
CA VAL A 115 14.83 -8.40 -1.83
C VAL A 115 14.39 -7.63 -0.59
N MET A 116 13.70 -6.50 -0.78
CA MET A 116 13.28 -5.60 0.30
C MET A 116 14.41 -5.27 1.31
N GLY A 117 15.61 -4.98 0.79
CA GLY A 117 16.77 -4.64 1.60
C GLY A 117 17.60 -5.84 2.07
N VAL A 118 17.13 -7.06 1.90
CA VAL A 118 17.90 -8.26 2.25
C VAL A 118 18.81 -8.65 1.10
N PRO A 119 20.15 -8.58 1.26
CA PRO A 119 21.10 -8.79 0.16
C PRO A 119 21.31 -10.27 -0.16
N GLY A 120 21.63 -10.56 -1.43
CA GLY A 120 22.12 -11.87 -1.86
C GLY A 120 23.63 -12.06 -1.66
N THR A 121 24.39 -10.97 -1.53
CA THR A 121 25.86 -10.97 -1.29
C THR A 121 26.25 -9.73 -0.49
N ALA A 122 27.36 -9.81 0.26
CA ALA A 122 27.90 -8.67 1.01
C ALA A 122 28.41 -7.56 0.09
N ALA A 123 28.99 -7.89 -1.05
CA ALA A 123 29.66 -6.96 -1.97
C ALA A 123 28.74 -5.81 -2.44
N VAL A 124 27.44 -6.06 -2.58
CA VAL A 124 26.47 -5.03 -3.02
C VAL A 124 26.25 -3.92 -1.99
N LEU A 125 26.70 -4.11 -0.74
CA LEU A 125 26.51 -3.17 0.38
C LEU A 125 27.80 -2.43 0.76
N THR A 126 28.87 -2.58 -0.02
CA THR A 126 30.13 -1.84 0.18
C THR A 126 29.83 -0.33 0.19
N GLY A 127 30.37 0.36 1.22
CA GLY A 127 30.12 1.79 1.43
C GLY A 127 28.80 2.11 2.18
N VAL A 128 27.85 1.19 2.27
CA VAL A 128 26.64 1.33 3.09
C VAL A 128 26.87 0.77 4.48
N LEU A 129 27.46 -0.43 4.57
CA LEU A 129 27.80 -1.09 5.82
C LEU A 129 29.28 -0.90 6.20
N SER A 130 29.59 -1.17 7.45
CA SER A 130 30.97 -1.32 7.95
C SER A 130 31.62 -2.61 7.42
N GLU A 131 32.93 -2.71 7.52
CA GLU A 131 33.67 -3.95 7.21
C GLU A 131 33.18 -5.12 8.07
N GLU A 132 32.91 -4.86 9.36
CA GLU A 132 32.35 -5.83 10.29
C GLU A 132 30.93 -6.28 9.84
N GLY A 133 30.08 -5.34 9.41
CA GLY A 133 28.75 -5.63 8.87
C GLY A 133 28.82 -6.49 7.59
N LEU A 134 29.76 -6.20 6.70
CA LEU A 134 29.99 -7.00 5.48
C LEU A 134 30.46 -8.42 5.82
N ALA A 135 31.45 -8.56 6.71
CA ALA A 135 31.95 -9.86 7.19
C ALA A 135 30.85 -10.68 7.88
N ARG A 136 29.92 -10.00 8.59
CA ARG A 136 28.79 -10.67 9.24
C ARG A 136 27.84 -11.32 8.22
N ILE A 137 27.62 -10.68 7.07
CA ILE A 137 26.81 -11.26 5.98
C ILE A 137 27.45 -12.53 5.42
N GLU A 138 28.76 -12.52 5.19
CA GLU A 138 29.47 -13.66 4.62
C GLU A 138 29.39 -14.91 5.50
N ARG A 139 29.29 -14.74 6.81
CA ARG A 139 29.11 -15.83 7.77
C ARG A 139 27.74 -16.49 7.76
N ASP A 140 26.78 -15.96 7.02
CA ASP A 140 25.41 -16.48 6.98
C ASP A 140 25.36 -17.97 6.58
N ALA A 141 26.20 -18.39 5.64
CA ALA A 141 26.26 -19.79 5.18
C ALA A 141 26.82 -20.77 6.24
N GLU A 142 27.56 -20.26 7.22
CA GLU A 142 28.16 -21.06 8.30
C GLU A 142 27.17 -21.24 9.48
N LEU A 143 26.13 -20.44 9.55
CA LEU A 143 25.17 -20.48 10.66
C LEU A 143 24.21 -21.66 10.50
N PRO A 144 23.79 -22.28 11.62
CA PRO A 144 22.71 -23.24 11.59
C PRO A 144 21.44 -22.57 11.08
N ARG A 145 20.51 -23.36 10.59
CA ARG A 145 19.22 -22.87 10.14
C ARG A 145 18.50 -22.11 11.26
N THR A 146 17.95 -20.95 10.92
CA THR A 146 17.09 -20.18 11.81
C THR A 146 15.63 -20.46 11.44
N GLU A 147 14.86 -21.00 12.37
CA GLU A 147 13.46 -21.31 12.13
C GLU A 147 12.62 -20.01 12.06
N VAL A 148 11.72 -19.96 11.10
CA VAL A 148 10.78 -18.85 10.93
C VAL A 148 9.41 -19.14 11.54
N GLY A 149 9.15 -20.38 11.96
CA GLY A 149 7.87 -20.81 12.52
C GLY A 149 6.68 -20.51 11.60
N ASP A 150 5.57 -20.13 12.20
CA ASP A 150 4.38 -19.69 11.48
C ASP A 150 4.51 -18.24 11.00
N ASP A 151 5.33 -17.44 11.68
CA ASP A 151 5.63 -16.04 11.35
C ASP A 151 6.78 -15.53 12.24
N VAL A 152 7.51 -14.52 11.76
CA VAL A 152 8.61 -13.86 12.47
C VAL A 152 8.72 -12.41 12.01
N ALA A 153 9.24 -11.52 12.84
CA ALA A 153 9.54 -10.15 12.43
C ALA A 153 10.70 -10.10 11.41
N VAL A 154 10.55 -9.30 10.35
CA VAL A 154 11.58 -9.16 9.30
C VAL A 154 12.93 -8.80 9.92
N GLY A 155 12.94 -7.76 10.77
CA GLY A 155 14.17 -7.25 11.39
C GLY A 155 14.83 -8.25 12.33
N GLU A 156 14.04 -8.98 13.12
CA GLU A 156 14.59 -10.01 14.03
C GLU A 156 15.25 -11.14 13.24
N TYR A 157 14.55 -11.65 12.22
CA TYR A 157 15.08 -12.74 11.39
C TYR A 157 16.33 -12.32 10.61
N VAL A 158 16.29 -11.16 9.95
CA VAL A 158 17.40 -10.64 9.18
C VAL A 158 18.60 -10.31 10.09
N ALA A 159 18.37 -9.70 11.25
CA ALA A 159 19.43 -9.39 12.21
C ALA A 159 20.12 -10.65 12.76
N ALA A 160 19.35 -11.70 13.05
CA ALA A 160 19.89 -12.98 13.50
C ALA A 160 20.80 -13.63 12.45
N ARG A 161 20.45 -13.47 11.16
CA ARG A 161 21.21 -14.04 10.03
C ARG A 161 22.36 -13.15 9.56
N LEU A 162 22.07 -11.88 9.23
CA LEU A 162 22.97 -10.97 8.53
C LEU A 162 23.50 -9.82 9.39
N GLY A 163 23.03 -9.70 10.63
CA GLY A 163 23.39 -8.63 11.55
C GLY A 163 22.44 -7.43 11.51
N ARG A 164 22.42 -6.67 12.60
CA ARG A 164 21.54 -5.51 12.77
C ARG A 164 21.79 -4.41 11.74
N GLU A 165 23.04 -4.21 11.36
CA GLU A 165 23.43 -3.12 10.47
C GLU A 165 22.73 -3.21 9.09
N VAL A 166 22.50 -4.43 8.58
CA VAL A 166 21.71 -4.65 7.36
C VAL A 166 20.26 -4.19 7.57
N VAL A 167 19.68 -4.53 8.71
CA VAL A 167 18.31 -4.13 9.04
C VAL A 167 18.24 -2.61 9.16
N ASP A 168 19.05 -2.04 10.03
CA ASP A 168 18.95 -0.63 10.42
C ASP A 168 19.26 0.34 9.27
N ARG A 169 20.12 -0.07 8.29
CA ARG A 169 20.54 0.80 7.19
C ARG A 169 19.88 0.52 5.83
N LEU A 170 19.30 -0.67 5.63
CA LEU A 170 18.73 -1.00 4.33
C LEU A 170 17.31 -1.56 4.42
N VAL A 171 17.04 -2.56 5.27
CA VAL A 171 15.71 -3.16 5.38
C VAL A 171 14.72 -2.16 5.96
N GLU A 172 15.07 -1.50 7.05
CA GLU A 172 14.22 -0.53 7.75
C GLU A 172 13.79 0.65 6.85
N PRO A 173 14.69 1.38 6.15
CA PRO A 173 14.25 2.48 5.30
C PRO A 173 13.36 2.02 4.11
N LEU A 174 13.55 0.82 3.59
CA LEU A 174 12.72 0.28 2.51
C LEU A 174 11.32 -0.13 3.01
N LEU A 175 11.24 -0.84 4.14
CA LEU A 175 9.96 -1.18 4.77
C LEU A 175 9.26 0.07 5.32
N GLY A 176 10.02 0.99 5.91
CA GLY A 176 9.52 2.28 6.37
C GLY A 176 8.95 3.15 5.25
N GLY A 177 9.50 3.05 4.04
CA GLY A 177 8.96 3.70 2.83
C GLY A 177 7.58 3.17 2.44
N VAL A 178 7.31 1.89 2.68
CA VAL A 178 6.03 1.22 2.33
C VAL A 178 5.02 1.30 3.47
N TYR A 179 5.42 0.95 4.69
CA TYR A 179 4.52 0.77 5.84
C TYR A 179 4.58 1.93 6.85
N ALA A 180 5.57 2.82 6.77
CA ALA A 180 5.97 3.74 7.83
C ALA A 180 6.15 3.02 9.18
N GLY A 181 6.46 1.72 9.15
CA GLY A 181 6.48 0.81 10.29
C GLY A 181 7.87 0.58 10.83
N ASP A 182 7.98 -0.38 11.74
CA ASP A 182 9.20 -0.82 12.39
C ASP A 182 9.55 -2.25 11.88
N ALA A 183 10.70 -2.43 11.23
CA ALA A 183 11.12 -3.71 10.69
C ALA A 183 11.19 -4.82 11.76
N TYR A 184 11.50 -4.47 13.01
CA TYR A 184 11.54 -5.42 14.12
C TYR A 184 10.17 -5.86 14.64
N ARG A 185 9.09 -5.29 14.08
CA ARG A 185 7.69 -5.66 14.41
C ARG A 185 6.93 -6.22 13.20
N ILE A 186 7.30 -5.77 12.00
CA ILE A 186 6.60 -6.16 10.76
C ILE A 186 6.82 -7.64 10.49
N SER A 187 5.73 -8.37 10.25
CA SER A 187 5.68 -9.78 9.87
C SER A 187 6.42 -10.02 8.54
N LEU A 188 7.35 -10.95 8.53
CA LEU A 188 8.03 -11.40 7.31
C LEU A 188 7.04 -12.06 6.35
N ARG A 189 6.11 -12.86 6.88
CA ARG A 189 5.07 -13.54 6.12
C ARG A 189 4.13 -12.56 5.41
N SER A 190 3.75 -11.48 6.08
CA SER A 190 2.82 -10.49 5.51
C SER A 190 3.49 -9.48 4.60
N ALA A 191 4.71 -9.03 4.92
CA ALA A 191 5.39 -7.97 4.18
C ALA A 191 6.22 -8.48 3.00
N VAL A 192 6.88 -9.63 3.14
CA VAL A 192 7.78 -10.20 2.12
C VAL A 192 7.54 -11.72 1.98
N PRO A 193 6.33 -12.14 1.58
CA PRO A 193 5.93 -13.55 1.59
C PRO A 193 6.84 -14.46 0.79
N GLN A 194 7.38 -13.99 -0.36
CA GLN A 194 8.32 -14.79 -1.13
C GLN A 194 9.62 -15.07 -0.37
N LEU A 195 10.08 -14.14 0.47
CA LEU A 195 11.27 -14.33 1.31
C LEU A 195 10.94 -15.25 2.48
N PHE A 196 9.76 -15.14 3.06
CA PHE A 196 9.28 -16.05 4.10
C PHE A 196 9.28 -17.51 3.61
N GLU A 197 8.71 -17.78 2.43
CA GLU A 197 8.70 -19.13 1.86
C GLU A 197 10.12 -19.62 1.49
N ALA A 198 10.96 -18.74 0.95
CA ALA A 198 12.34 -19.10 0.67
C ALA A 198 13.15 -19.40 1.96
N ALA A 199 12.93 -18.64 3.03
CA ALA A 199 13.57 -18.87 4.33
C ALA A 199 13.18 -20.21 4.97
N ARG A 200 12.00 -20.75 4.65
CA ARG A 200 11.56 -22.08 5.11
C ARG A 200 12.25 -23.23 4.41
N THR A 201 12.87 -22.99 3.27
CA THR A 201 13.46 -24.03 2.42
C THR A 201 14.99 -23.96 2.31
N HIS A 202 15.58 -22.79 2.64
CA HIS A 202 17.02 -22.59 2.58
C HIS A 202 17.64 -22.45 3.98
N THR A 203 18.86 -22.94 4.15
CA THR A 203 19.61 -22.77 5.40
C THR A 203 20.20 -21.36 5.50
N SER A 204 20.67 -20.81 4.39
CA SER A 204 21.26 -19.48 4.28
C SER A 204 20.24 -18.47 3.73
N LEU A 205 20.16 -17.30 4.36
CA LEU A 205 19.27 -16.23 3.91
C LEU A 205 19.78 -15.58 2.61
N THR A 206 21.09 -15.44 2.47
CA THR A 206 21.71 -14.95 1.23
C THR A 206 21.47 -15.89 0.05
N GLU A 207 21.49 -17.22 0.28
CA GLU A 207 21.07 -18.21 -0.72
C GLU A 207 19.60 -18.08 -1.10
N ALA A 208 18.72 -17.94 -0.12
CA ALA A 208 17.29 -17.73 -0.36
C ALA A 208 17.05 -16.51 -1.28
N VAL A 209 17.75 -15.38 -1.02
CA VAL A 209 17.69 -14.17 -1.85
C VAL A 209 18.20 -14.44 -3.26
N ARG A 210 19.38 -15.11 -3.40
CA ARG A 210 19.93 -15.47 -4.74
C ARG A 210 18.98 -16.36 -5.53
N ALA A 211 18.35 -17.34 -4.88
CA ALA A 211 17.38 -18.21 -5.51
C ALA A 211 16.14 -17.44 -6.02
N LEU A 212 15.66 -16.44 -5.25
CA LEU A 212 14.59 -15.55 -5.68
C LEU A 212 14.99 -14.70 -6.89
N GLN A 213 16.20 -14.16 -6.88
CA GLN A 213 16.76 -13.36 -7.97
C GLN A 213 16.98 -14.21 -9.22
N GLY A 214 17.49 -15.42 -9.08
CA GLY A 214 17.69 -16.37 -10.18
C GLY A 214 16.38 -16.68 -10.92
N ARG A 215 15.29 -16.90 -10.18
CA ARG A 215 13.94 -17.07 -10.76
C ARG A 215 13.48 -15.85 -11.56
N THR A 216 13.78 -14.66 -11.06
CA THR A 216 13.45 -13.40 -11.77
C THR A 216 14.34 -13.20 -12.99
N ALA A 217 15.60 -13.63 -12.96
CA ALA A 217 16.52 -13.52 -14.08
C ALA A 217 16.18 -14.48 -15.25
N THR A 218 15.70 -15.69 -14.93
CA THR A 218 15.26 -16.68 -15.95
C THR A 218 13.90 -16.34 -16.57
N SER A 219 13.09 -15.55 -15.89
CA SER A 219 11.80 -15.05 -16.38
C SER A 219 11.65 -13.60 -15.94
N PRO A 220 12.40 -12.66 -16.55
CA PRO A 220 12.33 -11.26 -16.15
C PRO A 220 10.90 -10.76 -16.38
N PRO A 221 10.31 -10.10 -15.37
CA PRO A 221 9.02 -9.45 -15.58
C PRO A 221 9.19 -8.41 -16.70
N SER A 222 8.31 -8.49 -17.69
CA SER A 222 8.24 -7.48 -18.74
C SER A 222 7.69 -6.18 -18.16
N GLY A 223 8.41 -5.06 -18.31
CA GLY A 223 7.93 -3.74 -17.94
C GLY A 223 8.51 -3.17 -16.63
N PRO A 224 8.09 -1.96 -16.29
CA PRO A 224 8.59 -1.21 -15.14
C PRO A 224 8.12 -1.81 -13.83
N VAL A 225 8.87 -1.54 -12.74
CA VAL A 225 8.47 -1.94 -11.38
C VAL A 225 7.29 -1.11 -10.87
N PHE A 226 7.33 0.19 -11.17
CA PHE A 226 6.32 1.16 -10.76
C PHE A 226 5.65 1.80 -11.97
N MET A 227 4.40 2.19 -11.78
CA MET A 227 3.60 2.93 -12.73
C MET A 227 2.95 4.13 -12.03
N GLY A 228 2.92 5.26 -12.71
CA GLY A 228 2.13 6.42 -12.37
C GLY A 228 1.01 6.63 -13.38
N ILE A 229 0.25 7.68 -13.17
CA ILE A 229 -0.76 8.18 -14.11
C ILE A 229 -0.43 9.64 -14.37
N GLU A 230 -0.43 10.06 -15.60
CA GLU A 230 -0.30 11.48 -15.95
C GLU A 230 -1.38 12.31 -15.25
N GLY A 231 -0.96 13.37 -14.56
CA GLY A 231 -1.82 14.15 -13.68
C GLY A 231 -2.01 13.56 -12.28
N GLY A 232 -1.26 12.49 -11.93
CA GLY A 232 -1.21 11.85 -10.62
C GLY A 232 -2.11 10.61 -10.48
N ILE A 233 -1.73 9.75 -9.55
CA ILE A 233 -2.52 8.56 -9.15
C ILE A 233 -3.88 8.98 -8.56
N GLY A 234 -3.96 10.19 -7.98
CA GLY A 234 -5.22 10.76 -7.49
C GLY A 234 -6.32 10.90 -8.56
N THR A 235 -5.99 10.75 -9.84
CA THR A 235 -6.96 10.75 -10.95
C THR A 235 -7.70 9.42 -11.11
N LEU A 236 -7.16 8.32 -10.57
CA LEU A 236 -7.77 6.99 -10.68
C LEU A 236 -9.13 6.90 -9.96
N PRO A 237 -9.28 7.30 -8.68
CA PRO A 237 -10.57 7.18 -7.99
C PRO A 237 -11.73 7.94 -8.66
N PRO A 238 -11.57 9.20 -9.10
CA PRO A 238 -12.61 9.89 -9.86
C PRO A 238 -13.03 9.16 -11.14
N ALA A 239 -12.07 8.61 -11.90
CA ALA A 239 -12.35 7.85 -13.11
C ALA A 239 -13.13 6.56 -12.82
N VAL A 240 -12.76 5.84 -11.75
CA VAL A 240 -13.53 4.67 -11.31
C VAL A 240 -14.93 5.06 -10.85
N ALA A 241 -15.06 6.17 -10.10
CA ALA A 241 -16.36 6.66 -9.65
C ALA A 241 -17.27 7.08 -10.83
N GLU A 242 -16.70 7.69 -11.86
CA GLU A 242 -17.44 8.02 -13.08
C GLU A 242 -17.92 6.75 -13.81
N SER A 243 -17.04 5.75 -13.94
CA SER A 243 -17.42 4.44 -14.51
C SER A 243 -18.51 3.75 -13.70
N VAL A 244 -18.47 3.83 -12.37
CA VAL A 244 -19.52 3.31 -11.48
C VAL A 244 -20.85 4.00 -11.76
N ARG A 245 -20.86 5.34 -11.86
CA ARG A 245 -22.09 6.11 -12.15
C ARG A 245 -22.62 5.84 -13.56
N ALA A 246 -21.76 5.78 -14.55
CA ALA A 246 -22.13 5.49 -15.94
C ALA A 246 -22.79 4.11 -16.10
N ARG A 247 -22.49 3.17 -15.20
CA ARG A 247 -23.10 1.83 -15.13
C ARG A 247 -24.33 1.77 -14.22
N GLY A 248 -24.85 2.92 -13.78
CA GLY A 248 -26.05 3.01 -12.93
C GLY A 248 -25.81 2.83 -11.43
N GLY A 249 -24.55 2.80 -10.97
CA GLY A 249 -24.22 2.79 -9.54
C GLY A 249 -24.42 4.16 -8.90
N GLU A 250 -24.93 4.20 -7.67
CA GLU A 250 -25.06 5.41 -6.87
C GLU A 250 -23.82 5.59 -5.98
N ILE A 251 -23.27 6.80 -5.91
CA ILE A 251 -22.20 7.17 -4.96
C ILE A 251 -22.69 8.38 -4.15
N VAL A 252 -22.78 8.20 -2.84
CA VAL A 252 -23.25 9.22 -1.89
C VAL A 252 -22.09 9.60 -0.98
N THR A 253 -21.63 10.83 -1.07
CA THR A 253 -20.68 11.46 -0.15
C THR A 253 -21.41 12.09 1.03
N HIS A 254 -20.67 12.54 2.05
CA HIS A 254 -21.22 13.04 3.32
C HIS A 254 -22.24 12.07 3.97
N ALA A 255 -22.04 10.76 3.78
CA ALA A 255 -22.90 9.69 4.24
C ALA A 255 -22.17 8.74 5.21
N PRO A 256 -21.77 9.22 6.40
CA PRO A 256 -21.14 8.35 7.39
C PRO A 256 -22.10 7.26 7.85
N VAL A 257 -21.73 6.01 7.61
CA VAL A 257 -22.51 4.87 8.10
C VAL A 257 -22.28 4.71 9.61
N THR A 258 -23.37 4.75 10.36
CA THR A 258 -23.35 4.65 11.83
C THR A 258 -23.92 3.34 12.36
N GLU A 259 -24.71 2.64 11.54
CA GLU A 259 -25.30 1.36 11.93
C GLU A 259 -25.30 0.37 10.76
N LEU A 260 -24.95 -0.88 11.05
CA LEU A 260 -25.06 -2.02 10.18
C LEU A 260 -25.73 -3.16 10.97
N ARG A 261 -26.90 -3.65 10.51
CA ARG A 261 -27.67 -4.70 11.19
C ARG A 261 -28.20 -5.71 10.20
N ARG A 262 -28.21 -6.97 10.59
CA ARG A 262 -28.92 -8.02 9.86
C ARG A 262 -30.44 -7.82 9.97
N THR A 263 -31.14 -8.17 8.91
CA THR A 263 -32.61 -8.20 8.84
C THR A 263 -33.08 -9.57 8.42
N ALA A 264 -34.24 -9.99 8.95
CA ALA A 264 -34.85 -11.27 8.57
C ALA A 264 -35.64 -11.12 7.24
N PRO A 265 -35.71 -12.16 6.38
CA PRO A 265 -35.01 -13.44 6.56
C PRO A 265 -33.53 -13.38 6.24
N ASP A 266 -33.12 -12.64 5.18
CA ASP A 266 -31.75 -12.50 4.72
C ASP A 266 -31.55 -11.12 4.11
N GLY A 267 -30.73 -10.30 4.74
CA GLY A 267 -30.44 -8.94 4.27
C GLY A 267 -29.80 -8.07 5.34
N TRP A 268 -29.57 -6.83 4.97
CA TRP A 268 -28.87 -5.84 5.78
C TRP A 268 -29.60 -4.52 5.82
N ARG A 269 -29.72 -3.94 7.00
CA ARG A 269 -30.13 -2.56 7.22
C ARG A 269 -28.90 -1.70 7.50
N ILE A 270 -28.77 -0.62 6.75
CA ILE A 270 -27.68 0.35 6.85
C ILE A 270 -28.27 1.71 7.19
N VAL A 271 -27.69 2.41 8.19
CA VAL A 271 -28.04 3.78 8.54
C VAL A 271 -26.85 4.69 8.25
N ALA A 272 -27.09 5.73 7.46
CA ALA A 272 -26.10 6.75 7.12
C ALA A 272 -26.75 8.15 7.19
N GLY A 273 -26.54 8.86 8.30
CA GLY A 273 -27.28 10.07 8.60
C GLY A 273 -28.80 9.81 8.67
N ASP A 274 -29.57 10.55 7.87
CA ASP A 274 -31.03 10.38 7.77
C ASP A 274 -31.46 9.24 6.82
N ARG A 275 -30.50 8.67 6.08
CA ARG A 275 -30.76 7.60 5.12
C ARG A 275 -30.84 6.24 5.82
N ARG A 276 -31.85 5.47 5.45
CA ARG A 276 -32.00 4.06 5.84
C ARG A 276 -32.10 3.23 4.59
N LEU A 277 -31.12 2.35 4.39
CA LEU A 277 -31.09 1.47 3.22
C LEU A 277 -31.27 0.02 3.65
N HIS A 278 -31.87 -0.76 2.73
CA HIS A 278 -31.88 -2.20 2.80
C HIS A 278 -31.07 -2.76 1.63
N ALA A 279 -30.26 -3.77 1.90
CA ALA A 279 -29.40 -4.41 0.91
C ALA A 279 -29.38 -5.92 1.11
N ASP A 280 -29.19 -6.65 0.03
CA ASP A 280 -29.00 -8.12 0.07
C ASP A 280 -27.59 -8.47 0.54
N ALA A 281 -26.63 -7.58 0.22
CA ALA A 281 -25.24 -7.76 0.67
C ALA A 281 -24.54 -6.41 0.96
N VAL A 282 -23.45 -6.50 1.74
CA VAL A 282 -22.64 -5.34 2.14
C VAL A 282 -21.16 -5.67 1.98
N VAL A 283 -20.42 -4.74 1.39
CA VAL A 283 -18.95 -4.72 1.39
C VAL A 283 -18.48 -3.60 2.31
N VAL A 284 -17.77 -3.95 3.39
CA VAL A 284 -17.15 -2.98 4.32
C VAL A 284 -15.73 -2.71 3.84
N ALA A 285 -15.52 -1.53 3.23
CA ALA A 285 -14.26 -1.09 2.61
C ALA A 285 -13.64 0.13 3.31
N VAL A 286 -13.82 0.22 4.61
CA VAL A 286 -13.29 1.30 5.47
C VAL A 286 -12.08 0.83 6.29
N PRO A 287 -11.29 1.75 6.90
CA PRO A 287 -10.19 1.37 7.80
C PRO A 287 -10.64 0.48 8.96
N ALA A 288 -9.69 -0.25 9.55
CA ALA A 288 -10.00 -1.29 10.54
C ALA A 288 -10.80 -0.79 11.74
N ARG A 289 -10.51 0.41 12.27
CA ARG A 289 -11.23 0.94 13.44
C ARG A 289 -12.70 1.26 13.13
N PRO A 290 -13.05 2.02 12.07
CA PRO A 290 -14.44 2.18 11.65
C PRO A 290 -15.13 0.84 11.31
N ALA A 291 -14.44 -0.10 10.69
CA ALA A 291 -14.98 -1.42 10.40
C ALA A 291 -15.32 -2.18 11.70
N ALA A 292 -14.46 -2.10 12.72
CA ALA A 292 -14.71 -2.70 14.04
C ALA A 292 -15.98 -2.13 14.70
N GLU A 293 -16.18 -0.82 14.59
CA GLU A 293 -17.36 -0.16 15.14
C GLU A 293 -18.64 -0.65 14.47
N LEU A 294 -18.64 -0.72 13.13
CA LEU A 294 -19.79 -1.19 12.35
C LEU A 294 -20.10 -2.66 12.60
N LEU A 295 -19.09 -3.49 12.74
CA LEU A 295 -19.24 -4.95 12.91
C LEU A 295 -19.50 -5.38 14.35
N ARG A 296 -19.37 -4.50 15.31
CA ARG A 296 -19.42 -4.85 16.75
C ARG A 296 -20.66 -5.65 17.16
N ALA A 297 -21.80 -5.32 16.57
CA ALA A 297 -23.06 -5.95 16.96
C ALA A 297 -23.28 -7.31 16.30
N GLU A 298 -22.86 -7.47 15.04
CA GLU A 298 -23.17 -8.66 14.25
C GLU A 298 -22.00 -9.66 14.23
N ALA A 299 -20.76 -9.14 14.36
CA ALA A 299 -19.52 -9.93 14.36
C ALA A 299 -18.55 -9.43 15.47
N PRO A 300 -18.89 -9.54 16.76
CA PRO A 300 -18.10 -8.97 17.85
C PRO A 300 -16.65 -9.50 17.89
N ALA A 301 -16.42 -10.75 17.54
CA ALA A 301 -15.08 -11.32 17.49
C ALA A 301 -14.24 -10.73 16.33
N ALA A 302 -14.82 -10.57 15.13
CA ALA A 302 -14.15 -9.86 14.04
C ALA A 302 -13.88 -8.39 14.40
N ALA A 303 -14.83 -7.74 15.06
CA ALA A 303 -14.70 -6.36 15.53
C ALA A 303 -13.53 -6.21 16.52
N ALA A 304 -13.37 -7.13 17.46
CA ALA A 304 -12.27 -7.12 18.43
C ALA A 304 -10.89 -7.25 17.73
N GLU A 305 -10.77 -8.16 16.76
CA GLU A 305 -9.54 -8.32 15.97
C GLU A 305 -9.21 -7.06 15.14
N LEU A 306 -10.21 -6.43 14.53
CA LEU A 306 -10.06 -5.20 13.76
C LEU A 306 -9.73 -3.98 14.64
N ALA A 307 -10.32 -3.88 15.83
CA ALA A 307 -10.01 -2.81 16.78
C ALA A 307 -8.56 -2.84 17.27
N ALA A 308 -7.93 -4.02 17.26
CA ALA A 308 -6.54 -4.22 17.64
C ALA A 308 -5.53 -3.92 16.52
N VAL A 309 -5.99 -3.53 15.31
CA VAL A 309 -5.08 -3.12 14.22
C VAL A 309 -4.50 -1.75 14.52
N GLU A 310 -3.19 -1.72 14.66
CA GLU A 310 -2.42 -0.49 14.87
C GLU A 310 -2.18 0.24 13.56
N TYR A 311 -1.99 1.55 13.64
CA TYR A 311 -1.73 2.40 12.48
C TYR A 311 -0.53 3.31 12.71
N ALA A 312 0.24 3.56 11.66
CA ALA A 312 1.22 4.65 11.62
C ALA A 312 0.58 5.92 11.04
N SER A 313 0.93 7.04 11.65
CA SER A 313 0.63 8.38 11.13
C SER A 313 1.88 8.98 10.48
N MET A 314 1.68 9.83 9.48
CA MET A 314 2.77 10.50 8.78
C MET A 314 2.34 11.84 8.21
N ALA A 315 3.30 12.68 7.87
CA ALA A 315 3.06 13.88 7.09
C ALA A 315 3.93 13.88 5.82
N LEU A 316 3.34 14.37 4.74
CA LEU A 316 4.01 14.67 3.47
C LEU A 316 4.15 16.17 3.36
N ILE A 317 5.36 16.63 3.05
CA ILE A 317 5.68 18.03 2.87
C ILE A 317 6.12 18.22 1.42
N SER A 318 5.26 18.82 0.62
CA SER A 318 5.56 19.22 -0.76
C SER A 318 6.18 20.59 -0.76
N LEU A 319 7.23 20.76 -1.55
CA LEU A 319 8.05 21.98 -1.64
C LEU A 319 8.27 22.28 -3.13
N ALA A 320 7.88 23.47 -3.58
CA ALA A 320 8.15 23.96 -4.93
C ALA A 320 9.30 24.97 -4.89
N TYR A 321 10.27 24.81 -5.77
CA TYR A 321 11.43 25.68 -5.93
C TYR A 321 11.50 26.20 -7.36
N ARG A 322 12.14 27.36 -7.57
CA ARG A 322 12.53 27.76 -8.91
C ARG A 322 13.59 26.78 -9.44
N ARG A 323 13.49 26.41 -10.69
CA ARG A 323 14.44 25.46 -11.32
C ARG A 323 15.89 25.96 -11.24
N SER A 324 16.12 27.29 -11.41
CA SER A 324 17.42 27.89 -11.25
C SER A 324 18.05 27.63 -9.88
N ASP A 325 17.23 27.63 -8.84
CA ASP A 325 17.67 27.49 -7.45
C ASP A 325 17.88 26.03 -7.02
N ALA A 326 17.30 25.10 -7.79
CA ALA A 326 17.35 23.66 -7.56
C ALA A 326 18.38 22.93 -8.45
N ALA A 327 19.25 23.65 -9.14
CA ALA A 327 20.23 23.08 -10.09
C ALA A 327 21.24 22.11 -9.41
N ALA A 328 21.56 22.36 -8.14
CA ALA A 328 22.48 21.52 -7.35
C ALA A 328 21.88 20.19 -6.83
N LEU A 329 20.56 19.93 -7.05
CA LEU A 329 19.96 18.68 -6.63
C LEU A 329 20.64 17.50 -7.31
N PRO A 330 20.96 16.41 -6.56
CA PRO A 330 21.53 15.21 -7.13
C PRO A 330 20.58 14.54 -8.12
N GLU A 331 21.12 13.80 -9.06
CA GLU A 331 20.32 13.01 -10.00
C GLU A 331 19.51 11.91 -9.30
N GLY A 332 18.47 11.41 -9.97
CA GLY A 332 17.63 10.32 -9.50
C GLY A 332 16.24 10.76 -9.03
N SER A 333 15.49 9.80 -8.53
CA SER A 333 14.10 9.99 -8.08
C SER A 333 13.97 10.47 -6.63
N GLY A 334 15.08 10.50 -5.86
CA GLY A 334 15.09 10.85 -4.45
C GLY A 334 15.93 9.90 -3.61
N PHE A 335 15.71 9.93 -2.29
CA PHE A 335 16.47 9.11 -1.36
C PHE A 335 15.64 8.67 -0.14
N LEU A 336 16.04 7.54 0.45
CA LEU A 336 15.55 7.06 1.74
C LEU A 336 16.55 7.38 2.84
N VAL A 337 16.07 7.49 4.06
CA VAL A 337 16.87 7.83 5.24
C VAL A 337 16.71 6.78 6.33
N PRO A 338 17.77 6.04 6.65
CA PRO A 338 17.76 5.10 7.77
C PRO A 338 17.53 5.82 9.10
N PRO A 339 16.66 5.31 9.98
CA PRO A 339 16.43 5.90 11.30
C PRO A 339 17.70 6.02 12.15
N VAL A 340 18.62 5.07 12.00
CA VAL A 340 19.91 5.03 12.74
C VAL A 340 20.79 6.24 12.46
N ASP A 341 20.59 6.98 11.38
CA ASP A 341 21.31 8.21 11.06
C ASP A 341 20.70 9.47 11.74
N GLY A 342 19.62 9.31 12.53
CA GLY A 342 19.08 10.34 13.42
C GLY A 342 18.44 11.55 12.70
N ARG A 343 18.03 11.40 11.44
CA ARG A 343 17.40 12.46 10.65
C ARG A 343 15.88 12.42 10.80
N THR A 344 15.25 13.60 10.68
CA THR A 344 13.79 13.73 10.88
C THR A 344 13.00 13.21 9.70
N ILE A 345 13.42 13.54 8.46
CA ILE A 345 12.75 12.99 7.27
C ILE A 345 13.13 11.51 7.12
N LYS A 346 12.16 10.71 6.66
CA LYS A 346 12.40 9.30 6.32
C LYS A 346 12.66 9.07 4.84
N ALA A 347 12.26 10.01 4.00
CA ALA A 347 12.50 9.98 2.56
C ALA A 347 12.33 11.38 1.95
N ALA A 348 12.98 11.57 0.81
CA ALA A 348 12.72 12.67 -0.11
C ALA A 348 12.46 12.10 -1.52
N THR A 349 11.46 12.63 -2.21
CA THR A 349 11.17 12.32 -3.62
C THR A 349 11.36 13.59 -4.44
N PHE A 350 12.12 13.50 -5.52
CA PHE A 350 12.28 14.56 -6.50
C PHE A 350 11.17 14.40 -7.56
N ALA A 351 9.96 14.88 -7.21
CA ALA A 351 8.74 14.59 -7.95
C ALA A 351 8.83 15.01 -9.43
N SER A 352 9.35 16.20 -9.73
CA SER A 352 9.56 16.67 -11.11
C SER A 352 10.64 15.88 -11.89
N ARG A 353 11.52 15.13 -11.22
CA ARG A 353 12.48 14.23 -11.89
C ARG A 353 11.92 12.82 -12.05
N LYS A 354 11.12 12.39 -11.08
CA LYS A 354 10.50 11.07 -11.09
C LYS A 354 9.38 10.99 -12.12
N TRP A 355 8.60 12.05 -12.25
CA TRP A 355 7.43 12.12 -13.11
C TRP A 355 7.57 13.24 -14.14
N GLY A 356 7.74 12.90 -15.42
CA GLY A 356 7.89 13.87 -16.52
C GLY A 356 6.74 14.85 -16.61
N TRP A 357 5.50 14.36 -16.46
CA TRP A 357 4.30 15.19 -16.50
C TRP A 357 4.29 16.33 -15.47
N ILE A 358 4.92 16.15 -14.27
CA ILE A 358 5.06 17.24 -13.28
C ILE A 358 6.03 18.31 -13.78
N ALA A 359 7.13 17.90 -14.43
CA ALA A 359 8.11 18.83 -14.99
C ALA A 359 7.57 19.60 -16.21
N ASP A 360 6.66 18.97 -16.96
CA ASP A 360 6.07 19.54 -18.17
C ASP A 360 4.97 20.57 -17.85
N GLU A 361 4.31 20.49 -16.68
CA GLU A 361 3.27 21.46 -16.29
C GLU A 361 3.82 22.86 -16.03
N ASP A 362 5.00 22.94 -15.40
CA ASP A 362 5.71 24.20 -15.21
C ASP A 362 7.23 23.96 -15.30
N PRO A 363 7.85 24.29 -16.44
CA PRO A 363 9.28 24.08 -16.65
C PRO A 363 10.17 24.96 -15.78
N ASP A 364 9.66 26.04 -15.18
CA ASP A 364 10.39 26.94 -14.30
C ASP A 364 10.40 26.49 -12.83
N LEU A 365 9.59 25.47 -12.50
CA LEU A 365 9.49 24.91 -11.16
C LEU A 365 10.10 23.50 -11.06
N VAL A 366 10.56 23.20 -9.84
CA VAL A 366 10.92 21.86 -9.40
C VAL A 366 10.16 21.55 -8.13
N VAL A 367 9.39 20.46 -8.14
CA VAL A 367 8.64 19.98 -6.99
C VAL A 367 9.39 18.84 -6.33
N LEU A 368 9.58 18.98 -5.02
CA LEU A 368 10.11 17.94 -4.13
C LEU A 368 9.05 17.57 -3.12
N ARG A 369 9.17 16.36 -2.60
CA ARG A 369 8.32 15.89 -1.51
C ARG A 369 9.15 15.16 -0.47
N THR A 370 9.04 15.58 0.79
CA THR A 370 9.61 14.85 1.93
C THR A 370 8.52 14.17 2.73
N SER A 371 8.88 13.16 3.52
CA SER A 371 7.98 12.50 4.44
C SER A 371 8.59 12.39 5.83
N VAL A 372 7.76 12.64 6.86
CA VAL A 372 8.11 12.53 8.27
C VAL A 372 7.10 11.67 9.01
N GLY A 373 7.48 11.13 10.16
CA GLY A 373 6.67 10.22 10.97
C GLY A 373 6.90 8.76 10.57
N ARG A 374 7.44 8.00 11.54
CA ARG A 374 7.54 6.54 11.56
C ARG A 374 6.59 6.01 12.62
N TYR A 375 6.35 4.72 12.62
CA TYR A 375 5.56 4.10 13.69
C TYR A 375 6.15 4.43 15.05
N GLY A 376 5.31 4.98 15.95
CA GLY A 376 5.72 5.43 17.27
C GLY A 376 6.25 6.88 17.34
N GLU A 377 6.66 7.49 16.23
CA GLU A 377 7.15 8.88 16.17
C GLU A 377 6.00 9.89 16.02
N THR A 378 5.17 10.05 17.05
CA THR A 378 3.99 10.94 16.98
C THR A 378 4.31 12.38 17.33
N GLU A 379 5.36 12.66 18.10
CA GLU A 379 5.72 14.00 18.56
C GLU A 379 5.99 14.97 17.42
N ILE A 380 6.78 14.54 16.43
CA ILE A 380 7.10 15.37 15.25
C ILE A 380 5.85 15.81 14.49
N LEU A 381 4.81 14.98 14.44
CA LEU A 381 3.56 15.27 13.74
C LEU A 381 2.68 16.29 14.45
N GLY A 382 2.97 16.58 15.72
CA GLY A 382 2.35 17.65 16.51
C GLY A 382 2.84 19.05 16.18
N ARG A 383 3.95 19.20 15.44
CA ARG A 383 4.44 20.50 15.00
C ARG A 383 3.46 21.13 14.01
N ASP A 384 3.43 22.46 13.97
CA ASP A 384 2.70 23.21 12.95
C ASP A 384 3.34 23.02 11.54
N ASP A 385 2.68 23.55 10.52
CA ASP A 385 3.14 23.39 9.14
C ASP A 385 4.50 24.04 8.92
N ALA A 386 4.73 25.22 9.51
CA ALA A 386 6.01 25.91 9.41
C ALA A 386 7.16 25.11 10.03
N GLY A 387 6.90 24.48 11.19
CA GLY A 387 7.86 23.59 11.85
C GLY A 387 8.18 22.32 11.03
N LEU A 388 7.19 21.71 10.36
CA LEU A 388 7.40 20.58 9.48
C LEU A 388 8.15 20.95 8.20
N VAL A 389 7.88 22.11 7.64
CA VAL A 389 8.63 22.67 6.50
C VAL A 389 10.07 22.95 6.89
N ALA A 390 10.31 23.56 8.06
CA ALA A 390 11.65 23.89 8.54
C ALA A 390 12.52 22.63 8.71
N VAL A 391 12.02 21.56 9.32
CA VAL A 391 12.78 20.31 9.47
C VAL A 391 13.05 19.65 8.12
N SER A 392 12.09 19.67 7.20
CA SER A 392 12.26 19.14 5.86
C SER A 392 13.34 19.87 5.08
N ARG A 393 13.34 21.19 5.14
CA ARG A 393 14.37 22.04 4.50
C ARG A 393 15.74 21.83 5.11
N HIS A 394 15.82 21.72 6.45
CA HIS A 394 17.08 21.45 7.13
C HIS A 394 17.70 20.13 6.63
N ASP A 395 16.94 19.06 6.65
CA ASP A 395 17.44 17.76 6.22
C ASP A 395 17.75 17.69 4.72
N LEU A 396 16.93 18.35 3.86
CA LEU A 396 17.23 18.50 2.42
C LEU A 396 18.53 19.25 2.19
N LYS A 397 18.78 20.35 2.92
CA LYS A 397 20.03 21.12 2.85
C LYS A 397 21.23 20.24 3.22
N GLU A 398 21.14 19.50 4.30
CA GLU A 398 22.23 18.62 4.76
C GLU A 398 22.52 17.48 3.77
N ALA A 399 21.47 16.93 3.14
CA ALA A 399 21.61 15.85 2.18
C ALA A 399 22.09 16.29 0.79
N THR A 400 21.65 17.45 0.31
CA THR A 400 21.76 17.86 -1.11
C THR A 400 22.48 19.19 -1.32
N GLY A 401 22.70 19.96 -0.26
CA GLY A 401 23.21 21.33 -0.38
C GLY A 401 22.17 22.38 -0.81
N LEU A 402 20.89 22.01 -0.95
CA LEU A 402 19.81 22.92 -1.33
C LEU A 402 19.54 23.95 -0.22
N THR A 403 19.94 25.19 -0.43
CA THR A 403 19.80 26.29 0.55
C THR A 403 18.66 27.25 0.21
N ALA A 404 18.16 27.23 -1.01
CA ALA A 404 17.12 28.13 -1.48
C ALA A 404 15.83 28.05 -0.66
N GLU A 405 15.06 29.15 -0.66
CA GLU A 405 13.71 29.17 -0.13
C GLU A 405 12.72 28.59 -1.15
N PRO A 406 11.79 27.71 -0.75
CA PRO A 406 10.73 27.26 -1.63
C PRO A 406 9.78 28.42 -1.95
N VAL A 407 9.31 28.50 -3.20
CA VAL A 407 8.31 29.50 -3.61
C VAL A 407 6.91 29.14 -3.08
N ALA A 408 6.66 27.86 -2.81
CA ALA A 408 5.45 27.40 -2.16
C ALA A 408 5.72 26.11 -1.35
N THR A 409 4.92 25.93 -0.31
CA THR A 409 4.95 24.74 0.54
C THR A 409 3.54 24.22 0.83
N ARG A 410 3.40 22.90 0.98
CA ARG A 410 2.13 22.28 1.36
C ARG A 410 2.37 21.09 2.27
N VAL A 411 1.73 21.08 3.44
CA VAL A 411 1.78 19.98 4.41
C VAL A 411 0.49 19.19 4.34
N THR A 412 0.60 17.87 4.20
CA THR A 412 -0.54 16.94 4.23
C THR A 412 -0.31 15.92 5.31
N ARG A 413 -1.18 15.91 6.33
CA ARG A 413 -1.11 14.95 7.44
C ARG A 413 -2.03 13.77 7.20
N TRP A 414 -1.46 12.58 7.31
CA TRP A 414 -2.17 11.30 7.24
C TRP A 414 -2.21 10.67 8.64
N ARG A 415 -3.19 11.08 9.43
CA ARG A 415 -3.43 10.46 10.74
C ARG A 415 -3.99 9.06 10.53
N ASP A 416 -3.46 8.08 11.27
CA ASP A 416 -3.81 6.66 11.11
C ASP A 416 -3.78 6.25 9.61
N GLY A 417 -2.71 6.68 8.92
CA GLY A 417 -2.60 6.57 7.47
C GLY A 417 -2.33 5.15 6.99
N LEU A 418 -1.48 4.40 7.69
CA LEU A 418 -0.98 3.10 7.24
C LEU A 418 -1.21 2.03 8.32
N PRO A 419 -2.02 1.00 8.06
CA PRO A 419 -2.18 -0.13 8.97
C PRO A 419 -0.85 -0.87 9.11
N GLN A 420 -0.54 -1.30 10.33
CA GLN A 420 0.65 -2.05 10.64
C GLN A 420 0.37 -3.55 10.59
N TYR A 421 1.34 -4.30 10.11
CA TYR A 421 1.26 -5.75 9.98
C TYR A 421 2.31 -6.43 10.88
N PRO A 422 2.10 -6.43 12.21
CA PRO A 422 3.02 -7.11 13.12
C PRO A 422 2.96 -8.62 12.94
N VAL A 423 3.90 -9.32 13.55
CA VAL A 423 3.86 -10.79 13.64
C VAL A 423 2.48 -11.25 14.09
N GLY A 424 1.93 -12.24 13.42
CA GLY A 424 0.57 -12.75 13.65
C GLY A 424 -0.54 -12.00 12.88
N HIS A 425 -0.23 -10.96 12.09
CA HIS A 425 -1.22 -10.25 11.28
C HIS A 425 -1.99 -11.18 10.34
N HIS A 426 -1.30 -12.09 9.65
CA HIS A 426 -1.92 -13.04 8.74
C HIS A 426 -2.98 -13.91 9.45
N ALA A 427 -2.66 -14.41 10.66
CA ALA A 427 -3.60 -15.19 11.46
C ALA A 427 -4.78 -14.33 11.95
N ARG A 428 -4.55 -13.06 12.31
CA ARG A 428 -5.61 -12.10 12.66
C ARG A 428 -6.59 -11.93 11.51
N VAL A 429 -6.10 -11.68 10.30
CA VAL A 429 -6.95 -11.52 9.11
C VAL A 429 -7.75 -12.79 8.82
N ALA A 430 -7.16 -13.98 8.99
CA ALA A 430 -7.86 -15.24 8.85
C ALA A 430 -9.03 -15.36 9.83
N ARG A 431 -8.83 -15.00 11.11
CA ARG A 431 -9.91 -15.00 12.13
C ARG A 431 -11.01 -13.99 11.80
N VAL A 432 -10.64 -12.77 11.37
CA VAL A 432 -11.64 -11.77 10.92
C VAL A 432 -12.53 -12.37 9.84
N ARG A 433 -11.92 -12.97 8.80
CA ARG A 433 -12.66 -13.58 7.68
C ARG A 433 -13.51 -14.77 8.09
N GLU A 434 -13.00 -15.62 8.96
CA GLU A 434 -13.76 -16.74 9.51
C GLU A 434 -15.06 -16.28 10.20
N HIS A 435 -14.99 -15.20 10.98
CA HIS A 435 -16.16 -14.65 11.66
C HIS A 435 -17.11 -13.93 10.69
N VAL A 436 -16.59 -13.20 9.72
CA VAL A 436 -17.39 -12.53 8.69
C VAL A 436 -18.09 -13.52 7.79
N ALA A 437 -17.45 -14.62 7.42
CA ALA A 437 -18.03 -15.68 6.58
C ALA A 437 -19.26 -16.39 7.21
N LYS A 438 -19.45 -16.27 8.52
CA LYS A 438 -20.65 -16.78 9.22
C LYS A 438 -21.88 -15.88 9.00
N LEU A 439 -21.70 -14.73 8.35
CA LEU A 439 -22.74 -13.74 8.10
C LEU A 439 -23.01 -13.65 6.60
N PRO A 440 -24.08 -14.28 6.09
CA PRO A 440 -24.41 -14.23 4.68
C PRO A 440 -24.53 -12.80 4.15
N GLY A 441 -24.02 -12.57 2.94
CA GLY A 441 -24.06 -11.27 2.30
C GLY A 441 -23.12 -10.22 2.91
N LEU A 442 -22.14 -10.58 3.77
CA LEU A 442 -21.16 -9.65 4.31
C LEU A 442 -19.75 -9.98 3.83
N ALA A 443 -19.03 -8.96 3.35
CA ALA A 443 -17.62 -9.07 3.04
C ALA A 443 -16.84 -7.84 3.52
N VAL A 444 -15.53 -8.02 3.72
CA VAL A 444 -14.61 -6.96 4.14
C VAL A 444 -13.43 -6.89 3.15
N CYS A 445 -12.95 -5.68 2.85
CA CYS A 445 -11.78 -5.48 1.98
C CYS A 445 -11.02 -4.20 2.30
N GLY A 446 -9.81 -4.09 1.75
CA GLY A 446 -8.99 -2.88 1.85
C GLY A 446 -7.61 -3.12 2.44
N ALA A 447 -6.91 -2.03 2.69
CA ALA A 447 -5.51 -2.02 3.09
C ALA A 447 -5.22 -2.62 4.49
N ALA A 448 -6.24 -2.89 5.30
CA ALA A 448 -6.06 -3.49 6.63
C ALA A 448 -5.85 -5.01 6.58
N TYR A 449 -5.97 -5.65 5.43
CA TYR A 449 -6.01 -7.11 5.30
C TYR A 449 -4.79 -7.70 4.58
N ASP A 450 -4.66 -7.50 3.25
CA ASP A 450 -3.73 -8.28 2.42
C ASP A 450 -2.59 -7.48 1.82
N GLY A 451 -2.45 -6.22 2.19
CA GLY A 451 -1.40 -5.33 1.70
C GLY A 451 -1.86 -3.89 1.60
N VAL A 452 -0.96 -2.97 1.92
CA VAL A 452 -1.22 -1.51 1.92
C VAL A 452 -1.17 -0.88 0.53
N GLY A 453 -0.59 -1.57 -0.47
CA GLY A 453 -0.46 -1.07 -1.83
C GLY A 453 -1.78 -0.99 -2.59
N ILE A 454 -1.86 -0.11 -3.58
CA ILE A 454 -3.05 0.09 -4.42
C ILE A 454 -3.49 -1.23 -5.08
N PRO A 455 -2.59 -2.01 -5.75
CA PRO A 455 -2.99 -3.29 -6.33
C PRO A 455 -3.50 -4.29 -5.29
N ALA A 456 -2.90 -4.34 -4.10
CA ALA A 456 -3.32 -5.25 -3.03
C ALA A 456 -4.72 -4.88 -2.51
N SER A 457 -5.00 -3.58 -2.36
CA SER A 457 -6.31 -3.10 -1.94
C SER A 457 -7.40 -3.43 -2.97
N ILE A 458 -7.09 -3.32 -4.27
CA ILE A 458 -8.00 -3.70 -5.36
C ILE A 458 -8.20 -5.23 -5.40
N ALA A 459 -7.13 -6.01 -5.28
CA ALA A 459 -7.22 -7.48 -5.21
C ALA A 459 -8.10 -7.95 -4.04
N SER A 460 -7.92 -7.32 -2.87
CA SER A 460 -8.75 -7.58 -1.69
C SER A 460 -10.24 -7.30 -1.96
N ALA A 461 -10.54 -6.23 -2.70
CA ALA A 461 -11.90 -5.88 -3.11
C ALA A 461 -12.49 -6.92 -4.08
N TYR A 462 -11.73 -7.34 -5.08
CA TYR A 462 -12.17 -8.37 -6.04
C TYR A 462 -12.44 -9.70 -5.35
N ALA A 463 -11.55 -10.11 -4.44
CA ALA A 463 -11.75 -11.32 -3.65
C ALA A 463 -13.00 -11.25 -2.75
N ALA A 464 -13.26 -10.10 -2.13
CA ALA A 464 -14.46 -9.88 -1.33
C ALA A 464 -15.75 -10.00 -2.17
N VAL A 465 -15.74 -9.47 -3.40
CA VAL A 465 -16.87 -9.61 -4.34
C VAL A 465 -17.05 -11.06 -4.79
N ASP A 466 -15.96 -11.79 -5.05
CA ASP A 466 -16.02 -13.19 -5.43
C ASP A 466 -16.62 -14.06 -4.30
N LEU A 467 -16.25 -13.79 -3.04
CA LEU A 467 -16.82 -14.47 -1.85
C LEU A 467 -18.33 -14.24 -1.69
N LEU A 468 -18.81 -13.02 -1.92
CA LEU A 468 -20.25 -12.70 -1.82
C LEU A 468 -21.11 -13.51 -2.80
N ARG A 469 -20.53 -14.00 -3.88
CA ARG A 469 -21.23 -14.80 -4.91
C ARG A 469 -21.02 -16.30 -4.77
N GLY A 470 -20.44 -16.76 -3.67
CA GLY A 470 -20.16 -18.20 -3.49
C GLY A 470 -19.07 -18.72 -4.45
N ASP A 471 -18.29 -17.85 -5.10
CA ASP A 471 -17.21 -18.26 -6.00
C ASP A 471 -15.98 -18.73 -5.19
N PRO A 472 -15.62 -20.04 -5.22
CA PRO A 472 -14.50 -20.57 -4.45
C PRO A 472 -13.14 -19.90 -4.80
N ARG A 473 -13.01 -19.29 -5.98
CA ARG A 473 -11.80 -18.51 -6.37
C ARG A 473 -11.59 -17.28 -5.49
N GLY A 474 -12.62 -16.80 -4.79
CA GLY A 474 -12.48 -15.75 -3.78
C GLY A 474 -11.56 -16.18 -2.65
N VAL A 475 -11.65 -17.42 -2.19
CA VAL A 475 -10.78 -17.98 -1.14
C VAL A 475 -9.35 -18.14 -1.67
N GLU A 476 -9.16 -18.67 -2.87
CA GLU A 476 -7.84 -18.82 -3.51
C GLU A 476 -7.14 -17.47 -3.66
N ARG A 477 -7.83 -16.44 -4.11
CA ARG A 477 -7.27 -15.09 -4.24
C ARG A 477 -6.83 -14.47 -2.93
N LEU A 478 -7.50 -14.80 -1.83
CA LEU A 478 -7.15 -14.33 -0.50
C LEU A 478 -5.97 -15.08 0.11
N THR A 479 -5.80 -16.35 -0.26
CA THR A 479 -4.70 -17.19 0.24
C THR A 479 -3.49 -17.22 -0.67
N ALA A 480 -3.67 -16.99 -1.97
CA ALA A 480 -2.59 -16.89 -2.94
C ALA A 480 -1.85 -15.57 -2.75
N HIS A 481 -0.72 -15.62 -2.09
CA HIS A 481 0.31 -14.60 -2.35
C HIS A 481 0.64 -14.67 -3.84
N PRO A 482 0.64 -13.56 -4.59
CA PRO A 482 0.86 -13.62 -6.02
C PRO A 482 2.29 -14.11 -6.32
N VAL A 483 2.42 -15.39 -6.51
CA VAL A 483 3.42 -15.91 -7.42
C VAL A 483 2.94 -15.47 -8.81
N PRO A 484 3.75 -14.82 -9.63
CA PRO A 484 3.34 -14.42 -10.97
C PRO A 484 2.81 -15.66 -11.69
N SER A 485 1.52 -15.65 -12.00
CA SER A 485 0.86 -16.73 -12.73
C SER A 485 1.58 -16.93 -14.07
N ARG A 486 2.01 -18.14 -14.30
CA ARG A 486 2.39 -18.64 -15.62
C ARG A 486 1.13 -18.57 -16.49
N HIS A 487 0.97 -17.53 -17.29
CA HIS A 487 0.18 -17.67 -18.50
C HIS A 487 1.09 -18.26 -19.56
N GLY A 488 0.97 -19.57 -19.74
CA GLY A 488 1.43 -20.26 -20.91
C GLY A 488 0.72 -19.67 -22.12
N GLY A 489 1.44 -18.91 -22.91
CA GLY A 489 1.08 -18.66 -24.27
C GLY A 489 1.38 -19.92 -25.05
N ALA A 490 0.33 -20.64 -25.45
CA ALA A 490 0.42 -21.61 -26.54
C ALA A 490 0.05 -20.88 -27.83
N GLY A 491 0.93 -20.93 -28.81
CA GLY A 491 0.64 -21.13 -30.22
C GLY A 491 0.43 -19.88 -31.07
N GLU A 492 1.33 -19.81 -31.97
CA GLU A 492 1.46 -19.25 -33.32
C GLU A 492 1.88 -17.80 -33.46
#